data_dc91a8bf5af0690eb4534ec8576cc733
#
_entry.id   dc91a8bf5af0690eb4534ec8576cc733
#
_cell.length_a   1.000
_cell.length_b   1.000
_cell.length_c   1.000
_cell.angle_alpha   90.00
_cell.angle_beta   90.00
_cell.angle_gamma   90.00
#
_symmetry.space_group_name_H-M   'P 1'
#
loop_
_entity.id
_entity.type
_entity.pdbx_description
1 polymer ?
#
loop_
_entity_poly.entity_id
_entity_poly.type
_entity_poly.pdbx_seq_one_letter_code
_entity_poly.pdbx_strand_id
1 'polypeptide(L)'
;MKQTSNLLLTLVFVLVGVTPTLAETTLEKIARTGTLAIGTRTGSPPFAYVDKQNEWVGFSIDLVEQLILPPVAKKVGKPVKLEKKESTPPTRIPLLTSNAVDMIAETMTDTRSRRESVDFSLTFFVTGAQFLVKKGSAIKNIKDIAGKRVAAQQGSTNAKIIRERVPTAQLREFPDQPAAFQALVQRQVDAYTNDGIQLAGLKAKAPNPRDWEIVGDFYSYEPYGMALRKGDSDFRTAVNNGLMEGIDSGRFFEIYEKWFGPKGEVPYPMSPDVKKFMVYQAVPK
;
A
#
# COMPACT_ATOMS: atom_id res chain seq x y z
N MET A 1 67.22 32.82 -47.41
CA MET A 1 66.92 31.52 -46.85
C MET A 1 66.10 31.77 -45.57
N LYS A 2 64.78 31.56 -45.63
CA LYS A 2 63.89 31.66 -44.46
C LYS A 2 63.44 30.23 -44.04
N GLN A 3 63.86 29.77 -42.87
CA GLN A 3 63.44 28.53 -42.29
C GLN A 3 62.08 28.76 -41.63
N THR A 4 61.04 28.06 -42.08
CA THR A 4 59.74 28.00 -41.46
C THR A 4 59.72 26.77 -40.53
N SER A 5 59.67 27.01 -39.25
CA SER A 5 59.53 25.97 -38.19
C SER A 5 58.06 25.58 -38.04
N ASN A 6 57.69 24.36 -38.42
CA ASN A 6 56.33 23.78 -38.18
C ASN A 6 56.26 23.24 -36.79
N LEU A 7 55.46 23.88 -35.92
CA LEU A 7 55.17 23.42 -34.60
C LEU A 7 53.94 22.48 -34.70
N LEU A 8 54.14 21.17 -34.52
CA LEU A 8 53.10 20.16 -34.50
C LEU A 8 52.48 20.17 -33.09
N LEU A 9 51.26 20.67 -32.97
CA LEU A 9 50.50 20.68 -31.72
C LEU A 9 49.79 19.32 -31.60
N THR A 10 50.28 18.39 -30.74
CA THR A 10 49.66 17.10 -30.48
C THR A 10 48.54 17.30 -29.48
N LEU A 11 47.29 17.23 -29.93
CA LEU A 11 46.09 17.29 -29.07
C LEU A 11 45.88 15.93 -28.41
N VAL A 12 46.20 15.83 -27.12
CA VAL A 12 45.90 14.62 -26.33
C VAL A 12 44.43 14.66 -25.89
N PHE A 13 43.59 13.85 -26.50
CA PHE A 13 42.22 13.60 -26.06
C PHE A 13 42.25 12.69 -24.83
N VAL A 14 42.00 13.24 -23.63
CA VAL A 14 41.74 12.45 -22.43
C VAL A 14 40.30 12.00 -22.50
N LEU A 15 40.06 10.75 -22.87
CA LEU A 15 38.72 10.11 -22.70
C LEU A 15 38.46 9.91 -21.19
N VAL A 16 37.72 10.82 -20.59
CA VAL A 16 37.14 10.60 -19.27
C VAL A 16 36.02 9.58 -19.45
N GLY A 17 36.33 8.32 -19.17
CA GLY A 17 35.34 7.25 -19.13
C GLY A 17 34.30 7.53 -18.03
N VAL A 18 33.12 8.01 -18.43
CA VAL A 18 31.96 8.06 -17.53
C VAL A 18 31.50 6.61 -17.29
N THR A 19 31.99 6.00 -16.23
CA THR A 19 31.43 4.72 -15.76
C THR A 19 30.01 5.01 -15.29
N PRO A 20 28.96 4.34 -15.82
CA PRO A 20 27.63 4.47 -15.29
C PRO A 20 27.65 3.98 -13.84
N THR A 21 27.49 4.87 -12.88
CA THR A 21 27.20 4.49 -11.51
C THR A 21 25.83 3.82 -11.50
N LEU A 22 25.81 2.50 -11.33
CA LEU A 22 24.55 1.78 -11.08
C LEU A 22 23.90 2.42 -9.86
N ALA A 23 22.61 2.73 -9.96
CA ALA A 23 21.87 3.27 -8.84
C ALA A 23 21.89 2.27 -7.68
N GLU A 24 22.14 2.75 -6.45
CA GLU A 24 22.16 1.93 -5.24
C GLU A 24 20.83 1.15 -5.11
N THR A 25 20.92 -0.17 -4.97
CA THR A 25 19.76 -1.03 -4.74
C THR A 25 19.20 -0.82 -3.32
N THR A 26 17.95 -1.24 -3.08
CA THR A 26 17.35 -1.15 -1.72
C THR A 26 18.15 -1.96 -0.70
N LEU A 27 18.60 -3.16 -1.06
CA LEU A 27 19.38 -4.00 -0.13
C LEU A 27 20.73 -3.37 0.21
N GLU A 28 21.43 -2.77 -0.75
CA GLU A 28 22.67 -2.03 -0.50
C GLU A 28 22.45 -0.82 0.40
N LYS A 29 21.39 -0.04 0.16
CA LYS A 29 20.99 1.07 1.04
C LYS A 29 20.72 0.57 2.46
N ILE A 30 19.94 -0.50 2.64
CA ILE A 30 19.65 -1.09 3.96
C ILE A 30 20.94 -1.63 4.59
N ALA A 31 21.81 -2.28 3.81
CA ALA A 31 23.10 -2.76 4.29
C ALA A 31 23.99 -1.59 4.77
N ARG A 32 23.98 -0.46 4.12
CA ARG A 32 24.72 0.74 4.51
C ARG A 32 24.10 1.43 5.73
N THR A 33 22.79 1.68 5.73
CA THR A 33 22.10 2.48 6.75
C THR A 33 21.69 1.70 8.00
N GLY A 34 21.50 0.38 7.89
CA GLY A 34 20.92 -0.45 8.95
C GLY A 34 19.43 -0.21 9.16
N THR A 35 18.74 0.38 8.16
CA THR A 35 17.33 0.79 8.31
C THR A 35 16.51 0.38 7.08
N LEU A 36 15.34 -0.22 7.33
CA LEU A 36 14.27 -0.41 6.36
C LEU A 36 13.21 0.68 6.61
N ALA A 37 13.07 1.62 5.71
CA ALA A 37 12.06 2.69 5.81
C ALA A 37 10.79 2.30 5.05
N ILE A 38 9.64 2.27 5.73
CA ILE A 38 8.36 1.99 5.10
C ILE A 38 7.45 3.21 5.08
N GLY A 39 6.75 3.42 3.95
CA GLY A 39 5.59 4.31 3.89
C GLY A 39 4.35 3.55 4.34
N THR A 40 3.62 4.09 5.32
CA THR A 40 2.43 3.46 5.88
C THR A 40 1.43 4.50 6.40
N ARG A 41 0.24 4.06 6.79
CA ARG A 41 -0.87 4.93 7.17
C ARG A 41 -0.93 5.19 8.66
N THR A 42 -1.45 6.37 9.04
CA THR A 42 -1.77 6.74 10.42
C THR A 42 -3.23 6.53 10.80
N GLY A 43 -4.12 6.34 9.82
CA GLY A 43 -5.58 6.29 10.04
C GLY A 43 -6.32 5.25 9.21
N SER A 44 -5.75 4.04 9.02
CA SER A 44 -6.36 2.96 8.21
C SER A 44 -6.50 1.64 8.99
N PRO A 45 -7.30 1.62 10.09
CA PRO A 45 -7.53 0.39 10.82
C PRO A 45 -8.27 -0.64 9.94
N PRO A 46 -8.00 -1.94 10.10
CA PRO A 46 -7.03 -2.57 11.00
C PRO A 46 -5.65 -2.79 10.36
N PHE A 47 -5.33 -2.19 9.21
CA PHE A 47 -4.08 -2.44 8.44
C PHE A 47 -2.89 -1.66 8.96
N ALA A 48 -3.03 -0.33 9.10
CA ALA A 48 -1.99 0.53 9.63
C ALA A 48 -2.63 1.81 10.21
N TYR A 49 -2.39 2.07 11.46
CA TYR A 49 -2.89 3.25 12.15
C TYR A 49 -2.08 3.53 13.42
N VAL A 50 -2.22 4.73 13.95
CA VAL A 50 -1.65 5.10 15.24
C VAL A 50 -2.71 4.83 16.32
N ASP A 51 -2.35 4.05 17.32
CA ASP A 51 -3.24 3.69 18.42
C ASP A 51 -3.30 4.77 19.52
N LYS A 52 -4.02 4.49 20.61
CA LYS A 52 -4.16 5.42 21.74
C LYS A 52 -2.88 5.62 22.54
N GLN A 53 -1.91 4.73 22.39
CA GLN A 53 -0.58 4.78 22.98
C GLN A 53 0.41 5.53 22.11
N ASN A 54 -0.05 6.07 20.96
CA ASN A 54 0.76 6.71 19.92
C ASN A 54 1.74 5.75 19.22
N GLU A 55 1.39 4.46 19.20
CA GLU A 55 2.18 3.44 18.51
C GLU A 55 1.58 3.10 17.15
N TRP A 56 2.46 2.85 16.19
CA TRP A 56 2.06 2.38 14.87
C TRP A 56 1.77 0.89 14.91
N VAL A 57 0.51 0.54 14.72
CA VAL A 57 0.01 -0.83 14.78
C VAL A 57 -0.82 -1.19 13.55
N GLY A 58 -1.03 -2.48 13.33
CA GLY A 58 -1.91 -2.96 12.27
C GLY A 58 -1.38 -4.20 11.56
N PHE A 59 -2.25 -4.82 10.78
CA PHE A 59 -1.94 -6.04 10.03
C PHE A 59 -0.75 -5.89 9.10
N SER A 60 -0.67 -4.78 8.33
CA SER A 60 0.45 -4.53 7.42
C SER A 60 1.76 -4.30 8.17
N ILE A 61 1.70 -3.70 9.37
CA ILE A 61 2.86 -3.49 10.22
C ILE A 61 3.40 -4.83 10.73
N ASP A 62 2.49 -5.66 11.27
CA ASP A 62 2.86 -7.01 11.75
C ASP A 62 3.46 -7.89 10.64
N LEU A 63 2.93 -7.82 9.41
CA LEU A 63 3.51 -8.53 8.28
C LEU A 63 4.95 -8.09 8.01
N VAL A 64 5.22 -6.78 8.04
CA VAL A 64 6.59 -6.27 7.83
C VAL A 64 7.50 -6.71 8.96
N GLU A 65 7.10 -6.47 10.21
CA GLU A 65 7.95 -6.74 11.39
C GLU A 65 8.26 -8.22 11.55
N GLN A 66 7.29 -9.09 11.28
CA GLN A 66 7.41 -10.52 11.59
C GLN A 66 7.80 -11.39 10.40
N LEU A 67 7.42 -10.99 9.17
CA LEU A 67 7.68 -11.83 7.98
C LEU A 67 8.73 -11.24 7.04
N ILE A 68 8.85 -9.91 6.92
CA ILE A 68 9.71 -9.29 5.93
C ILE A 68 11.04 -8.83 6.54
N LEU A 69 11.00 -8.18 7.69
CA LEU A 69 12.21 -7.63 8.32
C LEU A 69 13.27 -8.69 8.65
N PRO A 70 12.93 -9.89 9.20
CA PRO A 70 13.92 -10.91 9.50
C PRO A 70 14.68 -11.44 8.27
N PRO A 71 14.03 -11.85 7.15
CA PRO A 71 14.77 -12.29 5.96
C PRO A 71 15.57 -11.15 5.29
N VAL A 72 15.09 -9.90 5.33
CA VAL A 72 15.86 -8.74 4.86
C VAL A 72 17.13 -8.57 5.71
N ALA A 73 17.01 -8.60 7.04
CA ALA A 73 18.16 -8.52 7.95
C ALA A 73 19.18 -9.64 7.70
N LYS A 74 18.69 -10.87 7.49
CA LYS A 74 19.54 -12.03 7.11
C LYS A 74 20.25 -11.80 5.78
N LYS A 75 19.54 -11.27 4.77
CA LYS A 75 20.10 -11.01 3.43
C LYS A 75 21.20 -9.95 3.45
N VAL A 76 21.07 -8.90 4.28
CA VAL A 76 22.09 -7.85 4.42
C VAL A 76 23.15 -8.16 5.46
N GLY A 77 23.04 -9.27 6.20
CA GLY A 77 24.04 -9.78 7.13
C GLY A 77 24.17 -8.99 8.45
N LYS A 78 23.16 -8.17 8.82
CA LYS A 78 23.18 -7.41 10.07
C LYS A 78 21.77 -7.08 10.57
N PRO A 79 21.59 -6.68 11.86
CA PRO A 79 20.33 -6.18 12.36
C PRO A 79 19.83 -4.95 11.57
N VAL A 80 18.54 -4.92 11.27
CA VAL A 80 17.87 -3.86 10.53
C VAL A 80 16.78 -3.25 11.40
N LYS A 81 16.79 -1.92 11.56
CA LYS A 81 15.76 -1.16 12.25
C LYS A 81 14.62 -0.85 11.27
N LEU A 82 13.37 -1.00 11.71
CA LEU A 82 12.21 -0.54 10.95
C LEU A 82 11.96 0.95 11.25
N GLU A 83 11.89 1.77 10.20
CA GLU A 83 11.45 3.16 10.26
C GLU A 83 10.10 3.29 9.56
N LYS A 84 9.12 3.90 10.23
CA LYS A 84 7.77 4.11 9.71
C LYS A 84 7.60 5.58 9.35
N LYS A 85 7.15 5.87 8.12
CA LYS A 85 6.84 7.22 7.62
C LYS A 85 5.41 7.29 7.16
N GLU A 86 4.74 8.38 7.47
CA GLU A 86 3.37 8.58 7.02
C GLU A 86 3.29 8.64 5.50
N SER A 87 2.33 7.92 4.93
CA SER A 87 1.96 7.97 3.52
C SER A 87 0.45 8.02 3.35
N THR A 88 0.03 8.61 2.26
CA THR A 88 -1.37 8.70 1.83
C THR A 88 -1.49 8.22 0.38
N PRO A 89 -2.68 7.93 -0.15
CA PRO A 89 -2.80 7.48 -1.53
C PRO A 89 -2.15 8.41 -2.56
N PRO A 90 -2.20 9.76 -2.45
CA PRO A 90 -1.49 10.63 -3.38
C PRO A 90 0.03 10.70 -3.16
N THR A 91 0.54 10.45 -1.95
CA THR A 91 1.97 10.64 -1.63
C THR A 91 2.81 9.37 -1.72
N ARG A 92 2.21 8.18 -1.59
CA ARG A 92 2.94 6.90 -1.47
C ARG A 92 3.86 6.58 -2.64
N ILE A 93 3.40 6.75 -3.89
CA ILE A 93 4.25 6.50 -5.08
C ILE A 93 5.38 7.53 -5.15
N PRO A 94 5.16 8.85 -5.03
CA PRO A 94 6.23 9.83 -4.92
C PRO A 94 7.27 9.54 -3.83
N LEU A 95 6.84 9.15 -2.62
CA LEU A 95 7.75 8.79 -1.53
C LEU A 95 8.66 7.60 -1.90
N LEU A 96 8.09 6.60 -2.57
CA LEU A 96 8.84 5.42 -3.00
C LEU A 96 9.82 5.74 -4.14
N THR A 97 9.37 6.46 -5.16
CA THR A 97 10.20 6.78 -6.35
C THR A 97 11.29 7.80 -6.07
N SER A 98 11.12 8.66 -5.05
CA SER A 98 12.17 9.58 -4.56
C SER A 98 13.15 8.95 -3.58
N ASN A 99 13.07 7.65 -3.30
CA ASN A 99 13.87 6.94 -2.30
C ASN A 99 13.68 7.43 -0.84
N ALA A 100 12.62 8.20 -0.55
CA ALA A 100 12.30 8.63 0.81
C ALA A 100 11.86 7.46 1.69
N VAL A 101 11.29 6.42 1.08
CA VAL A 101 11.00 5.12 1.69
C VAL A 101 11.47 3.98 0.80
N ASP A 102 11.63 2.79 1.36
CA ASP A 102 12.11 1.59 0.66
C ASP A 102 10.97 0.74 0.12
N MET A 103 9.83 0.77 0.79
CA MET A 103 8.59 0.12 0.36
C MET A 103 7.37 0.83 0.91
N ILE A 104 6.22 0.56 0.30
CA ILE A 104 4.92 0.98 0.80
C ILE A 104 4.22 -0.23 1.40
N ALA A 105 3.99 -0.19 2.71
CA ALA A 105 3.35 -1.25 3.49
C ALA A 105 1.99 -0.77 4.02
N GLU A 106 1.01 -0.72 3.12
CA GLU A 106 -0.36 -0.28 3.41
C GLU A 106 -1.37 -0.95 2.46
N THR A 107 -2.64 -0.54 2.55
CA THR A 107 -3.73 -0.97 1.68
C THR A 107 -3.59 -0.37 0.27
N MET A 108 -2.66 -0.89 -0.51
CA MET A 108 -2.43 -0.45 -1.88
C MET A 108 -2.82 -1.53 -2.88
N THR A 109 -3.90 -1.28 -3.63
CA THR A 109 -4.33 -2.17 -4.70
C THR A 109 -3.26 -2.25 -5.77
N ASP A 110 -2.86 -3.47 -6.12
CA ASP A 110 -2.02 -3.76 -7.26
C ASP A 110 -2.82 -3.58 -8.55
N THR A 111 -2.48 -2.58 -9.35
CA THR A 111 -3.14 -2.29 -10.62
C THR A 111 -2.14 -2.18 -11.75
N ARG A 112 -2.58 -2.48 -12.99
CA ARG A 112 -1.74 -2.36 -14.19
C ARG A 112 -1.12 -0.97 -14.32
N SER A 113 -1.90 0.09 -14.08
CA SER A 113 -1.39 1.47 -14.17
C SER A 113 -0.33 1.79 -13.11
N ARG A 114 -0.48 1.30 -11.87
CA ARG A 114 0.53 1.49 -10.82
C ARG A 114 1.81 0.71 -11.12
N ARG A 115 1.68 -0.48 -11.72
CA ARG A 115 2.83 -1.28 -12.15
C ARG A 115 3.68 -0.65 -13.25
N GLU A 116 3.23 0.42 -13.88
CA GLU A 116 4.07 1.23 -14.78
C GLU A 116 5.17 1.96 -14.02
N SER A 117 4.90 2.41 -12.79
CA SER A 117 5.81 3.20 -11.96
C SER A 117 6.47 2.45 -10.81
N VAL A 118 5.86 1.38 -10.31
CA VAL A 118 6.32 0.60 -9.16
C VAL A 118 6.14 -0.89 -9.41
N ASP A 119 6.86 -1.72 -8.66
CA ASP A 119 6.60 -3.16 -8.58
C ASP A 119 5.78 -3.47 -7.33
N PHE A 120 5.20 -4.67 -7.27
CA PHE A 120 4.42 -5.15 -6.13
C PHE A 120 4.96 -6.48 -5.62
N SER A 121 4.79 -6.71 -4.33
CA SER A 121 4.95 -8.02 -3.69
C SER A 121 3.85 -8.99 -4.13
N LEU A 122 3.90 -10.20 -3.63
CA LEU A 122 2.74 -11.10 -3.60
C LEU A 122 1.54 -10.39 -2.94
N THR A 123 0.34 -10.76 -3.36
CA THR A 123 -0.90 -10.27 -2.76
C THR A 123 -1.01 -10.77 -1.32
N PHE A 124 -1.19 -9.87 -0.36
CA PHE A 124 -1.33 -10.23 1.06
C PHE A 124 -2.76 -10.08 1.58
N PHE A 125 -3.65 -9.44 0.80
CA PHE A 125 -5.07 -9.30 1.14
C PHE A 125 -5.90 -9.13 -0.13
N VAL A 126 -7.17 -9.56 -0.07
CA VAL A 126 -8.13 -9.40 -1.18
C VAL A 126 -9.43 -8.87 -0.62
N THR A 127 -9.96 -7.84 -1.25
CA THR A 127 -11.23 -7.20 -0.90
C THR A 127 -11.90 -6.60 -2.14
N GLY A 128 -12.94 -5.83 -1.95
CA GLY A 128 -13.62 -5.06 -2.99
C GLY A 128 -14.22 -3.78 -2.42
N ALA A 129 -14.52 -2.83 -3.28
CA ALA A 129 -15.10 -1.55 -2.90
C ALA A 129 -16.60 -1.65 -2.59
N GLN A 130 -17.02 -0.90 -1.57
CA GLN A 130 -18.41 -0.77 -1.11
C GLN A 130 -18.69 0.68 -0.68
N PHE A 131 -19.83 0.91 -0.07
CA PHE A 131 -20.22 2.20 0.47
C PHE A 131 -20.49 2.13 1.96
N LEU A 132 -19.98 3.10 2.71
CA LEU A 132 -20.41 3.39 4.08
C LEU A 132 -21.44 4.52 4.02
N VAL A 133 -22.58 4.29 4.63
CA VAL A 133 -23.71 5.23 4.67
C VAL A 133 -24.27 5.31 6.08
N LYS A 134 -25.03 6.37 6.36
CA LYS A 134 -25.83 6.41 7.58
C LYS A 134 -26.93 5.35 7.52
N LYS A 135 -27.20 4.69 8.64
CA LYS A 135 -28.27 3.70 8.77
C LYS A 135 -29.59 4.24 8.26
N GLY A 136 -30.28 3.44 7.46
CA GLY A 136 -31.54 3.82 6.80
C GLY A 136 -31.39 4.67 5.55
N SER A 137 -30.16 4.84 5.02
CA SER A 137 -29.92 5.49 3.73
C SER A 137 -30.64 4.77 2.59
N ALA A 138 -31.12 5.54 1.61
CA ALA A 138 -31.67 4.99 0.35
C ALA A 138 -30.58 4.43 -0.57
N ILE A 139 -29.30 4.76 -0.35
CA ILE A 139 -28.19 4.22 -1.11
C ILE A 139 -27.94 2.78 -0.66
N LYS A 140 -28.05 1.81 -1.57
CA LYS A 140 -27.83 0.38 -1.32
C LYS A 140 -26.77 -0.23 -2.23
N ASN A 141 -26.44 0.42 -3.34
CA ASN A 141 -25.44 -0.07 -4.30
C ASN A 141 -24.91 1.08 -5.18
N ILE A 142 -23.97 0.75 -6.09
CA ILE A 142 -23.32 1.75 -6.95
C ILE A 142 -24.31 2.50 -7.89
N LYS A 143 -25.46 1.92 -8.23
CA LYS A 143 -26.44 2.58 -9.11
C LYS A 143 -27.17 3.72 -8.38
N ASP A 144 -27.29 3.63 -7.07
CA ASP A 144 -28.04 4.59 -6.25
C ASP A 144 -27.30 5.89 -5.99
N ILE A 145 -26.00 5.97 -6.37
CA ILE A 145 -25.18 7.18 -6.12
C ILE A 145 -25.29 8.23 -7.22
N ALA A 146 -26.02 7.98 -8.30
CA ALA A 146 -26.27 8.98 -9.34
C ALA A 146 -26.87 10.26 -8.75
N GLY A 147 -26.25 11.42 -8.99
CA GLY A 147 -26.62 12.71 -8.42
C GLY A 147 -26.35 12.88 -6.91
N LYS A 148 -25.83 11.88 -6.22
CA LYS A 148 -25.51 11.93 -4.78
C LYS A 148 -24.09 12.43 -4.55
N ARG A 149 -23.86 13.05 -3.39
CA ARG A 149 -22.54 13.48 -2.92
C ARG A 149 -21.81 12.27 -2.36
N VAL A 150 -20.70 11.89 -2.98
CA VAL A 150 -19.92 10.70 -2.59
C VAL A 150 -18.51 11.12 -2.22
N ALA A 151 -18.07 10.76 -1.02
CA ALA A 151 -16.66 10.88 -0.62
C ALA A 151 -15.84 9.72 -1.17
N ALA A 152 -14.61 9.98 -1.57
CA ALA A 152 -13.57 8.99 -1.83
C ALA A 152 -12.20 9.56 -1.44
N GLN A 153 -11.20 8.70 -1.34
CA GLN A 153 -9.83 9.18 -1.16
C GLN A 153 -9.22 9.58 -2.51
N GLN A 154 -8.54 10.71 -2.53
CA GLN A 154 -7.80 11.18 -3.69
C GLN A 154 -6.76 10.12 -4.12
N GLY A 155 -6.64 9.84 -5.43
CA GLY A 155 -5.70 8.85 -5.96
C GLY A 155 -6.05 7.39 -5.65
N SER A 156 -7.24 7.10 -5.10
CA SER A 156 -7.74 5.75 -4.89
C SER A 156 -8.33 5.14 -6.17
N THR A 157 -8.35 3.80 -6.23
CA THR A 157 -9.09 3.03 -7.25
C THR A 157 -10.57 3.34 -7.18
N ASN A 158 -11.11 3.50 -5.97
CA ASN A 158 -12.51 3.83 -5.72
C ASN A 158 -12.93 5.15 -6.38
N ALA A 159 -12.15 6.22 -6.19
CA ALA A 159 -12.42 7.51 -6.84
C ALA A 159 -12.43 7.41 -8.37
N LYS A 160 -11.46 6.67 -8.93
CA LYS A 160 -11.37 6.42 -10.37
C LYS A 160 -12.61 5.70 -10.89
N ILE A 161 -13.00 4.60 -10.23
CA ILE A 161 -14.16 3.79 -10.64
C ILE A 161 -15.46 4.60 -10.60
N ILE A 162 -15.67 5.43 -9.56
CA ILE A 162 -16.86 6.26 -9.47
C ILE A 162 -16.92 7.25 -10.64
N ARG A 163 -15.81 7.93 -10.96
CA ARG A 163 -15.76 8.85 -12.12
C ARG A 163 -16.09 8.16 -13.45
N GLU A 164 -15.60 6.93 -13.62
CA GLU A 164 -15.78 6.18 -14.86
C GLU A 164 -17.17 5.56 -14.99
N ARG A 165 -17.71 4.98 -13.92
CA ARG A 165 -18.97 4.21 -13.97
C ARG A 165 -20.21 5.03 -13.65
N VAL A 166 -20.09 6.08 -12.82
CA VAL A 166 -21.22 6.92 -12.40
C VAL A 166 -20.80 8.40 -12.47
N PRO A 167 -20.54 8.94 -13.68
CA PRO A 167 -20.06 10.32 -13.87
C PRO A 167 -21.05 11.38 -13.39
N THR A 168 -22.31 11.00 -13.15
CA THR A 168 -23.35 11.89 -12.58
C THR A 168 -23.27 11.99 -11.05
N ALA A 169 -22.48 11.15 -10.37
CA ALA A 169 -22.24 11.28 -8.95
C ALA A 169 -21.41 12.53 -8.65
N GLN A 170 -21.76 13.25 -7.57
CA GLN A 170 -21.00 14.41 -7.11
C GLN A 170 -19.82 13.94 -6.25
N LEU A 171 -18.76 13.46 -6.90
CA LEU A 171 -17.59 12.94 -6.23
C LEU A 171 -16.82 14.06 -5.53
N ARG A 172 -16.54 13.87 -4.23
CA ARG A 172 -15.67 14.73 -3.41
C ARG A 172 -14.49 13.91 -2.91
N GLU A 173 -13.30 14.38 -3.21
CA GLU A 173 -12.08 13.67 -2.88
C GLU A 173 -11.38 14.28 -1.67
N PHE A 174 -10.93 13.41 -0.76
CA PHE A 174 -10.26 13.76 0.49
C PHE A 174 -8.86 13.15 0.54
N PRO A 175 -7.91 13.75 1.26
CA PRO A 175 -6.53 13.26 1.29
C PRO A 175 -6.39 11.90 1.96
N ASP A 176 -7.24 11.61 2.95
CA ASP A 176 -7.18 10.40 3.78
C ASP A 176 -8.54 9.89 4.21
N GLN A 177 -8.57 8.74 4.88
CA GLN A 177 -9.79 8.10 5.38
C GLN A 177 -10.48 8.91 6.48
N PRO A 178 -9.77 9.41 7.51
CA PRO A 178 -10.38 10.21 8.57
C PRO A 178 -11.13 11.42 8.02
N ALA A 179 -10.54 12.17 7.10
CA ALA A 179 -11.18 13.34 6.48
C ALA A 179 -12.44 12.96 5.68
N ALA A 180 -12.36 11.88 4.87
CA ALA A 180 -13.52 11.39 4.11
C ALA A 180 -14.66 10.91 5.03
N PHE A 181 -14.33 10.19 6.10
CA PHE A 181 -15.32 9.73 7.07
C PHE A 181 -15.92 10.90 7.86
N GLN A 182 -15.13 11.88 8.26
CA GLN A 182 -15.61 13.07 8.94
C GLN A 182 -16.60 13.87 8.08
N ALA A 183 -16.36 13.96 6.77
CA ALA A 183 -17.30 14.59 5.84
C ALA A 183 -18.66 13.84 5.79
N LEU A 184 -18.63 12.49 5.89
CA LEU A 184 -19.86 11.68 5.99
C LEU A 184 -20.57 11.92 7.34
N VAL A 185 -19.85 11.96 8.45
CA VAL A 185 -20.38 12.23 9.78
C VAL A 185 -21.08 13.60 9.83
N GLN A 186 -20.45 14.62 9.22
CA GLN A 186 -20.97 15.98 9.13
C GLN A 186 -22.05 16.17 8.05
N ARG A 187 -22.49 15.10 7.38
CA ARG A 187 -23.49 15.13 6.30
C ARG A 187 -23.11 16.05 5.11
N GLN A 188 -21.83 16.29 4.92
CA GLN A 188 -21.31 17.00 3.75
C GLN A 188 -21.41 16.12 2.50
N VAL A 189 -21.41 14.79 2.69
CA VAL A 189 -21.61 13.77 1.67
C VAL A 189 -22.68 12.77 2.12
N ASP A 190 -23.28 12.06 1.17
CA ASP A 190 -24.37 11.12 1.40
C ASP A 190 -23.85 9.67 1.57
N ALA A 191 -22.67 9.38 1.01
CA ALA A 191 -21.96 8.12 1.13
C ALA A 191 -20.44 8.34 1.11
N TYR A 192 -19.70 7.41 1.72
CA TYR A 192 -18.26 7.29 1.57
C TYR A 192 -17.92 5.96 0.94
N THR A 193 -17.19 5.98 -0.19
CA THR A 193 -16.72 4.77 -0.85
C THR A 193 -15.28 4.47 -0.51
N ASN A 194 -15.02 3.24 -0.13
CA ASN A 194 -13.71 2.65 0.10
C ASN A 194 -13.84 1.13 0.03
N ASP A 195 -12.73 0.43 0.23
CA ASP A 195 -12.73 -1.02 0.29
C ASP A 195 -13.45 -1.50 1.54
N GLY A 196 -14.30 -2.52 1.40
CA GLY A 196 -15.25 -2.94 2.44
C GLY A 196 -14.60 -3.22 3.80
N ILE A 197 -13.43 -3.84 3.80
CA ILE A 197 -12.69 -4.10 5.04
C ILE A 197 -12.20 -2.81 5.72
N GLN A 198 -11.79 -1.80 4.96
CA GLN A 198 -11.39 -0.50 5.51
C GLN A 198 -12.61 0.26 6.06
N LEU A 199 -13.76 0.16 5.38
CA LEU A 199 -15.02 0.71 5.88
C LEU A 199 -15.44 0.00 7.18
N ALA A 200 -15.24 -1.31 7.29
CA ALA A 200 -15.51 -2.07 8.51
C ALA A 200 -14.62 -1.61 9.68
N GLY A 201 -13.33 -1.36 9.41
CA GLY A 201 -12.40 -0.81 10.40
C GLY A 201 -12.81 0.58 10.90
N LEU A 202 -13.18 1.48 10.00
CA LEU A 202 -13.69 2.81 10.35
C LEU A 202 -14.98 2.73 11.16
N LYS A 203 -15.92 1.90 10.71
CA LYS A 203 -17.18 1.68 11.42
C LYS A 203 -16.94 1.16 12.84
N ALA A 204 -16.03 0.21 13.02
CA ALA A 204 -15.70 -0.35 14.33
C ALA A 204 -15.12 0.70 15.29
N LYS A 205 -14.38 1.68 14.77
CA LYS A 205 -13.77 2.79 15.55
C LYS A 205 -14.66 4.02 15.68
N ALA A 206 -15.81 4.05 15.00
CA ALA A 206 -16.74 5.18 15.08
C ALA A 206 -17.33 5.29 16.50
N PRO A 207 -17.60 6.52 16.99
CA PRO A 207 -18.24 6.71 18.32
C PRO A 207 -19.55 5.95 18.47
N ASN A 208 -20.34 5.84 17.40
CA ASN A 208 -21.60 5.11 17.36
C ASN A 208 -21.62 4.16 16.14
N PRO A 209 -20.99 2.98 16.21
CA PRO A 209 -20.92 2.05 15.07
C PRO A 209 -22.28 1.61 14.51
N ARG A 210 -23.31 1.59 15.36
CA ARG A 210 -24.68 1.20 14.97
C ARG A 210 -25.39 2.21 14.07
N ASP A 211 -24.88 3.44 13.96
CA ASP A 211 -25.44 4.50 13.10
C ASP A 211 -25.02 4.33 11.63
N TRP A 212 -24.09 3.42 11.35
CA TRP A 212 -23.49 3.23 10.04
C TRP A 212 -23.77 1.85 9.47
N GLU A 213 -23.96 1.79 8.16
CA GLU A 213 -24.14 0.56 7.38
C GLU A 213 -23.13 0.54 6.23
N ILE A 214 -22.51 -0.63 6.02
CA ILE A 214 -21.78 -0.93 4.80
C ILE A 214 -22.76 -1.58 3.86
N VAL A 215 -22.91 -1.04 2.66
CA VAL A 215 -23.95 -1.45 1.71
C VAL A 215 -23.38 -1.76 0.33
N GLY A 216 -24.11 -2.61 -0.39
CA GLY A 216 -23.79 -3.06 -1.75
C GLY A 216 -22.84 -4.25 -1.79
N ASP A 217 -22.89 -4.98 -2.91
CA ASP A 217 -21.90 -5.97 -3.25
C ASP A 217 -20.58 -5.30 -3.61
N PHE A 218 -19.50 -6.05 -3.62
CA PHE A 218 -18.23 -5.55 -4.13
C PHE A 218 -18.38 -5.16 -5.60
N TYR A 219 -18.14 -3.88 -5.90
CA TYR A 219 -18.17 -3.38 -7.25
C TYR A 219 -16.79 -3.29 -7.91
N SER A 220 -15.73 -3.68 -7.19
CA SER A 220 -14.38 -3.82 -7.69
C SER A 220 -13.67 -5.03 -7.09
N TYR A 221 -12.52 -5.37 -7.65
CA TYR A 221 -11.56 -6.32 -7.11
C TYR A 221 -10.30 -5.58 -6.70
N GLU A 222 -9.95 -5.67 -5.44
CA GLU A 222 -8.88 -4.91 -4.82
C GLU A 222 -7.84 -5.86 -4.16
N PRO A 223 -6.90 -6.42 -4.94
CA PRO A 223 -5.79 -7.20 -4.40
C PRO A 223 -4.73 -6.23 -3.84
N TYR A 224 -4.41 -6.36 -2.55
CA TYR A 224 -3.38 -5.55 -1.92
C TYR A 224 -2.01 -6.21 -2.05
N GLY A 225 -1.05 -5.44 -2.54
CA GLY A 225 0.37 -5.74 -2.54
C GLY A 225 1.17 -4.62 -1.89
N MET A 226 2.31 -4.95 -1.32
CA MET A 226 3.28 -3.95 -0.89
C MET A 226 4.00 -3.40 -2.11
N ALA A 227 4.04 -2.06 -2.28
CA ALA A 227 4.69 -1.48 -3.44
C ALA A 227 6.19 -1.30 -3.18
N LEU A 228 6.99 -1.59 -4.20
CA LEU A 228 8.44 -1.61 -4.21
C LEU A 228 8.95 -0.76 -5.39
N ARG A 229 10.19 -0.29 -5.33
CA ARG A 229 10.78 0.41 -6.46
C ARG A 229 10.79 -0.47 -7.70
N LYS A 230 10.52 0.15 -8.84
CA LYS A 230 10.51 -0.52 -10.14
C LYS A 230 11.88 -1.10 -10.45
N GLY A 231 11.89 -2.38 -10.84
CA GLY A 231 13.10 -3.07 -11.26
C GLY A 231 14.04 -3.55 -10.13
N ASP A 232 13.71 -3.31 -8.86
CA ASP A 232 14.49 -3.81 -7.72
C ASP A 232 14.12 -5.27 -7.40
N SER A 233 14.58 -6.18 -8.26
CA SER A 233 14.23 -7.61 -8.24
C SER A 233 14.72 -8.32 -6.98
N ASP A 234 15.91 -7.96 -6.48
CA ASP A 234 16.51 -8.63 -5.32
C ASP A 234 15.78 -8.28 -4.03
N PHE A 235 15.42 -7.02 -3.86
CA PHE A 235 14.60 -6.61 -2.71
C PHE A 235 13.19 -7.20 -2.80
N ARG A 236 12.57 -7.17 -3.98
CA ARG A 236 11.26 -7.81 -4.20
C ARG A 236 11.30 -9.31 -3.88
N THR A 237 12.35 -10.01 -4.28
CA THR A 237 12.55 -11.42 -3.96
C THR A 237 12.66 -11.63 -2.45
N ALA A 238 13.41 -10.79 -1.73
CA ALA A 238 13.52 -10.88 -0.28
C ALA A 238 12.17 -10.68 0.42
N VAL A 239 11.39 -9.68 -0.01
CA VAL A 239 10.03 -9.41 0.51
C VAL A 239 9.09 -10.60 0.24
N ASN A 240 9.08 -11.12 -0.99
CA ASN A 240 8.22 -12.23 -1.35
C ASN A 240 8.61 -13.54 -0.62
N ASN A 241 9.90 -13.81 -0.45
CA ASN A 241 10.35 -14.95 0.33
C ASN A 241 9.86 -14.89 1.78
N GLY A 242 9.89 -13.69 2.39
CA GLY A 242 9.35 -13.52 3.73
C GLY A 242 7.85 -13.81 3.82
N LEU A 243 7.06 -13.34 2.83
CA LEU A 243 5.63 -13.66 2.77
C LEU A 243 5.38 -15.15 2.53
N MET A 244 6.11 -15.79 1.62
CA MET A 244 5.99 -17.23 1.33
C MET A 244 6.36 -18.08 2.54
N GLU A 245 7.49 -17.80 3.20
CA GLU A 245 7.89 -18.50 4.43
C GLU A 245 6.85 -18.31 5.55
N GLY A 246 6.24 -17.14 5.64
CA GLY A 246 5.14 -16.87 6.56
C GLY A 246 3.89 -17.69 6.27
N ILE A 247 3.55 -17.89 4.98
CA ILE A 247 2.42 -18.73 4.55
C ILE A 247 2.73 -20.19 4.83
N ASP A 248 3.92 -20.69 4.44
CA ASP A 248 4.35 -22.08 4.61
C ASP A 248 4.40 -22.50 6.08
N SER A 249 4.89 -21.61 6.95
CA SER A 249 4.97 -21.86 8.39
C SER A 249 3.65 -21.70 9.13
N GLY A 250 2.63 -21.12 8.48
CA GLY A 250 1.36 -20.76 9.11
C GLY A 250 1.36 -19.41 9.82
N ARG A 251 2.53 -18.75 9.98
CA ARG A 251 2.65 -17.48 10.70
C ARG A 251 1.81 -16.35 10.08
N PHE A 252 1.73 -16.32 8.75
CA PHE A 252 0.85 -15.37 8.05
C PHE A 252 -0.61 -15.50 8.51
N PHE A 253 -1.11 -16.72 8.65
CA PHE A 253 -2.49 -16.98 9.06
C PHE A 253 -2.73 -16.66 10.56
N GLU A 254 -1.72 -16.85 11.42
CA GLU A 254 -1.79 -16.42 12.82
C GLU A 254 -1.90 -14.89 12.92
N ILE A 255 -1.10 -14.14 12.13
CA ILE A 255 -1.19 -12.68 12.06
C ILE A 255 -2.56 -12.25 11.51
N TYR A 256 -3.06 -12.94 10.47
CA TYR A 256 -4.40 -12.68 9.94
C TYR A 256 -5.48 -12.88 11.02
N GLU A 257 -5.42 -14.00 11.74
CA GLU A 257 -6.38 -14.35 12.79
C GLU A 257 -6.35 -13.33 13.96
N LYS A 258 -5.19 -12.81 14.31
CA LYS A 258 -5.03 -11.73 15.31
C LYS A 258 -5.88 -10.51 14.96
N TRP A 259 -5.91 -10.10 13.68
CA TRP A 259 -6.56 -8.85 13.25
C TRP A 259 -7.99 -9.06 12.75
N PHE A 260 -8.27 -10.18 12.09
CA PHE A 260 -9.50 -10.46 11.36
C PHE A 260 -10.25 -11.70 11.87
N GLY A 261 -9.72 -12.42 12.84
CA GLY A 261 -10.39 -13.55 13.47
C GLY A 261 -11.59 -13.12 14.32
N PRO A 262 -12.33 -14.06 14.89
CA PRO A 262 -13.53 -13.77 15.69
C PRO A 262 -13.31 -12.83 16.89
N LYS A 263 -12.07 -12.81 17.42
CA LYS A 263 -11.65 -11.93 18.51
C LYS A 263 -10.77 -10.78 18.04
N GLY A 264 -10.56 -10.67 16.72
CA GLY A 264 -9.77 -9.62 16.11
C GLY A 264 -10.47 -8.26 16.17
N GLU A 265 -9.74 -7.21 15.82
CA GLU A 265 -10.25 -5.85 15.85
C GLU A 265 -11.43 -5.65 14.88
N VAL A 266 -11.39 -6.30 13.72
CA VAL A 266 -12.46 -6.30 12.72
C VAL A 266 -12.68 -7.74 12.26
N PRO A 267 -13.65 -8.47 12.83
CA PRO A 267 -13.94 -9.83 12.39
C PRO A 267 -14.23 -9.90 10.88
N TYR A 268 -13.32 -10.53 10.15
CA TYR A 268 -13.38 -10.71 8.69
C TYR A 268 -12.73 -12.05 8.34
N PRO A 269 -13.41 -13.17 8.60
CA PRO A 269 -12.81 -14.49 8.40
C PRO A 269 -12.42 -14.70 6.94
N MET A 270 -11.22 -15.24 6.73
CA MET A 270 -10.73 -15.55 5.38
C MET A 270 -11.56 -16.67 4.78
N SER A 271 -12.14 -16.44 3.59
CA SER A 271 -12.86 -17.49 2.89
C SER A 271 -11.92 -18.63 2.48
N PRO A 272 -12.43 -19.88 2.33
CA PRO A 272 -11.61 -21.00 1.88
C PRO A 272 -10.90 -20.73 0.54
N ASP A 273 -11.55 -20.04 -0.39
CA ASP A 273 -10.98 -19.72 -1.70
C ASP A 273 -9.84 -18.70 -1.58
N VAL A 274 -10.00 -17.66 -0.75
CA VAL A 274 -8.93 -16.68 -0.48
C VAL A 274 -7.77 -17.38 0.20
N LYS A 275 -8.02 -18.26 1.17
CA LYS A 275 -6.96 -19.03 1.83
C LYS A 275 -6.20 -19.90 0.83
N LYS A 276 -6.90 -20.60 -0.05
CA LYS A 276 -6.32 -21.42 -1.11
C LYS A 276 -5.49 -20.56 -2.08
N PHE A 277 -5.99 -19.39 -2.47
CA PHE A 277 -5.26 -18.43 -3.29
C PHE A 277 -3.95 -17.98 -2.60
N MET A 278 -3.98 -17.66 -1.30
CA MET A 278 -2.78 -17.28 -0.55
C MET A 278 -1.73 -18.41 -0.57
N VAL A 279 -2.16 -19.64 -0.32
CA VAL A 279 -1.26 -20.81 -0.34
C VAL A 279 -0.66 -21.03 -1.73
N TYR A 280 -1.42 -20.87 -2.80
CA TYR A 280 -0.92 -21.08 -4.16
C TYR A 280 0.05 -20.02 -4.66
N GLN A 281 0.14 -18.87 -3.99
CA GLN A 281 1.17 -17.88 -4.29
C GLN A 281 2.55 -18.30 -3.75
N ALA A 282 2.60 -19.13 -2.73
CA ALA A 282 3.87 -19.67 -2.21
C ALA A 282 4.37 -20.74 -3.18
N VAL A 283 5.46 -20.42 -3.89
CA VAL A 283 6.10 -21.39 -4.78
C VAL A 283 6.86 -22.43 -3.97
N PRO A 284 6.98 -23.69 -4.45
CA PRO A 284 7.76 -24.73 -3.77
C PRO A 284 9.21 -24.29 -3.50
N LYS A 285 9.77 -24.81 -2.39
CA LYS A 285 11.18 -24.61 -2.01
C LYS A 285 12.12 -25.36 -2.93
#